data_8a9965ae59ae594bdeae799c8dc35e38
#
_entry.id   8a9965ae59ae594bdeae799c8dc35e38
#
_cell.length_a   1.000
_cell.length_b   1.000
_cell.length_c   1.000
_cell.angle_alpha   90.00
_cell.angle_beta   90.00
_cell.angle_gamma   90.00
#
_symmetry.space_group_name_H-M   'P 1'
#
loop_
_entity.id
_entity.type
_entity.pdbx_description
1 polymer ?
#
loop_
_entity_poly.entity_id
_entity_poly.type
_entity_poly.pdbx_seq_one_letter_code
_entity_poly.pdbx_strand_id
1 'polypeptide(L)'
;DSACATADPAIFAAGDVALTPQPDGSLRRIESWENANFQAQVAAAAMLGLPLPTAAPGWFWTDQYSDNLQFVGEMQGESWLVRGDPDAQKAIWFSLQNDVIVGAVTLNQGREMRLLRKWIQAKKKPPVAALVDETILLKSI
;
A
#
# COMPACT_ATOMS: atom_id res chain seq x y z
N ASP A 1 9.15 2.39 -18.75
CA ASP A 1 7.73 2.76 -18.83
C ASP A 1 6.90 1.94 -17.83
N SER A 2 5.57 2.10 -17.85
CA SER A 2 4.65 1.37 -16.97
C SER A 2 4.53 -0.12 -17.23
N ALA A 3 5.04 -0.58 -18.38
CA ALA A 3 5.13 -1.99 -18.76
C ALA A 3 6.50 -2.61 -18.38
N CYS A 4 7.30 -1.89 -17.60
CA CYS A 4 8.68 -2.24 -17.26
C CYS A 4 9.65 -2.30 -18.46
N ALA A 5 9.26 -1.85 -19.65
CA ALA A 5 10.14 -1.77 -20.79
C ALA A 5 11.10 -0.58 -20.65
N THR A 6 12.36 -0.78 -21.04
CA THR A 6 13.39 0.26 -21.07
C THR A 6 13.40 1.00 -22.42
N ALA A 7 14.36 1.89 -22.64
CA ALA A 7 14.55 2.53 -23.94
C ALA A 7 14.96 1.51 -25.03
N ASP A 8 15.57 0.40 -24.66
CA ASP A 8 15.81 -0.73 -25.56
C ASP A 8 14.62 -1.68 -25.47
N PRO A 9 13.88 -1.92 -26.58
CA PRO A 9 12.67 -2.74 -26.56
C PRO A 9 12.92 -4.22 -26.24
N ALA A 10 14.16 -4.67 -26.28
CA ALA A 10 14.55 -6.04 -25.92
C ALA A 10 14.87 -6.18 -24.41
N ILE A 11 14.88 -5.06 -23.64
CA ILE A 11 15.30 -5.06 -22.25
C ILE A 11 14.16 -4.56 -21.36
N PHE A 12 13.88 -5.32 -20.30
CA PHE A 12 12.92 -4.97 -19.25
C PHE A 12 13.64 -4.80 -17.92
N ALA A 13 13.14 -3.89 -17.08
CA ALA A 13 13.67 -3.62 -15.75
C ALA A 13 12.54 -3.70 -14.71
N ALA A 14 12.71 -4.54 -13.68
CA ALA A 14 11.70 -4.75 -12.65
C ALA A 14 12.34 -4.80 -11.25
N GLY A 15 11.57 -4.46 -10.22
CA GLY A 15 12.02 -4.43 -8.82
C GLY A 15 12.86 -3.21 -8.48
N ASP A 16 13.78 -3.37 -7.55
CA ASP A 16 14.54 -2.28 -6.93
C ASP A 16 15.43 -1.49 -7.91
N VAL A 17 15.78 -2.08 -9.04
CA VAL A 17 16.53 -1.41 -10.11
C VAL A 17 15.67 -0.44 -10.91
N ALA A 18 14.34 -0.65 -10.95
CA ALA A 18 13.44 0.06 -11.84
C ALA A 18 13.03 1.43 -11.29
N LEU A 19 13.19 2.46 -12.12
CA LEU A 19 12.64 3.79 -11.90
C LEU A 19 11.43 3.97 -12.81
N THR A 20 10.22 3.93 -12.23
CA THR A 20 8.96 3.86 -12.99
C THR A 20 8.20 5.18 -12.98
N PRO A 21 7.55 5.55 -14.10
CA PRO A 21 6.71 6.74 -14.15
C PRO A 21 5.46 6.58 -13.28
N GLN A 22 5.10 7.66 -12.59
CA GLN A 22 3.89 7.79 -11.81
C GLN A 22 2.81 8.54 -12.60
N PRO A 23 1.53 8.46 -12.18
CA PRO A 23 0.44 9.20 -12.85
C PRO A 23 0.63 10.72 -12.88
N ASP A 24 1.37 11.29 -11.93
CA ASP A 24 1.70 12.72 -11.85
C ASP A 24 2.90 13.12 -12.75
N GLY A 25 3.45 12.17 -13.51
CA GLY A 25 4.62 12.37 -14.36
C GLY A 25 5.98 12.28 -13.64
N SER A 26 5.99 12.14 -12.33
CA SER A 26 7.22 11.89 -11.57
C SER A 26 7.77 10.48 -11.83
N LEU A 27 9.05 10.30 -11.52
CA LEU A 27 9.68 8.96 -11.53
C LEU A 27 9.87 8.49 -10.10
N ARG A 28 9.46 7.26 -9.81
CA ARG A 28 9.58 6.69 -8.47
C ARG A 28 10.23 5.31 -8.50
N ARG A 29 11.12 5.08 -7.55
CA ARG A 29 11.67 3.76 -7.23
C ARG A 29 10.95 3.26 -5.98
N ILE A 30 10.43 2.04 -6.04
CA ILE A 30 9.75 1.40 -4.90
C ILE A 30 10.53 0.14 -4.58
N GLU A 31 11.34 0.22 -3.54
CA GLU A 31 12.21 -0.85 -3.08
C GLU A 31 11.47 -1.71 -2.06
N SER A 32 10.62 -2.62 -2.56
CA SER A 32 9.86 -3.54 -1.72
C SER A 32 9.64 -4.88 -2.40
N TRP A 33 9.57 -5.93 -1.59
CA TRP A 33 9.33 -7.29 -2.07
C TRP A 33 8.03 -7.40 -2.90
N GLU A 34 6.95 -6.75 -2.45
CA GLU A 34 5.68 -6.78 -3.18
C GLU A 34 5.80 -6.11 -4.55
N ASN A 35 6.44 -4.93 -4.61
CA ASN A 35 6.63 -4.21 -5.86
C ASN A 35 7.49 -5.01 -6.84
N ALA A 36 8.57 -5.64 -6.37
CA ALA A 36 9.42 -6.47 -7.20
C ALA A 36 8.64 -7.64 -7.83
N ASN A 37 7.80 -8.33 -7.04
CA ASN A 37 6.94 -9.40 -7.54
C ASN A 37 5.88 -8.90 -8.53
N PHE A 38 5.26 -7.75 -8.24
CA PHE A 38 4.27 -7.14 -9.14
C PHE A 38 4.90 -6.74 -10.47
N GLN A 39 6.03 -6.03 -10.44
CA GLN A 39 6.72 -5.61 -11.65
C GLN A 39 7.26 -6.79 -12.47
N ALA A 40 7.69 -7.88 -11.84
CA ALA A 40 8.05 -9.10 -12.55
C ALA A 40 6.88 -9.68 -13.37
N GLN A 41 5.66 -9.65 -12.80
CA GLN A 41 4.45 -10.07 -13.50
C GLN A 41 4.09 -9.11 -14.65
N VAL A 42 4.23 -7.78 -14.42
CA VAL A 42 4.02 -6.77 -15.45
C VAL A 42 4.99 -6.97 -16.61
N ALA A 43 6.29 -7.12 -16.33
CA ALA A 43 7.31 -7.35 -17.35
C ALA A 43 7.05 -8.64 -18.15
N ALA A 44 6.73 -9.73 -17.47
CA ALA A 44 6.40 -11.00 -18.12
C ALA A 44 5.16 -10.89 -19.02
N ALA A 45 4.10 -10.22 -18.56
CA ALA A 45 2.90 -9.99 -19.36
C ALA A 45 3.21 -9.14 -20.59
N ALA A 46 3.99 -8.07 -20.44
CA ALA A 46 4.42 -7.20 -21.52
C ALA A 46 5.25 -7.95 -22.58
N MET A 47 6.23 -8.76 -22.16
CA MET A 47 7.03 -9.59 -23.04
C MET A 47 6.18 -10.56 -23.88
N LEU A 48 5.07 -11.05 -23.30
CA LEU A 48 4.16 -11.99 -23.96
C LEU A 48 3.02 -11.32 -24.72
N GLY A 49 2.93 -9.98 -24.72
CA GLY A 49 1.82 -9.24 -25.31
C GLY A 49 0.47 -9.51 -24.64
N LEU A 50 0.47 -9.86 -23.36
CA LEU A 50 -0.73 -10.12 -22.56
C LEU A 50 -1.22 -8.84 -21.85
N PRO A 51 -2.49 -8.79 -21.43
CA PRO A 51 -2.98 -7.68 -20.61
C PRO A 51 -2.16 -7.53 -19.33
N LEU A 52 -1.76 -6.29 -19.02
CA LEU A 52 -0.98 -6.02 -17.82
C LEU A 52 -1.81 -6.22 -16.56
N PRO A 53 -1.26 -6.78 -15.48
CA PRO A 53 -1.94 -6.92 -14.21
C PRO A 53 -2.25 -5.54 -13.61
N THR A 54 -3.37 -5.45 -12.89
CA THR A 54 -3.77 -4.22 -12.19
C THR A 54 -3.06 -4.14 -10.84
N ALA A 55 -2.46 -2.98 -10.54
CA ALA A 55 -1.83 -2.74 -9.25
C ALA A 55 -2.85 -2.73 -8.12
N ALA A 56 -2.53 -3.40 -7.02
CA ALA A 56 -3.20 -3.22 -5.74
C ALA A 56 -2.53 -2.06 -4.96
N PRO A 57 -3.18 -1.50 -3.91
CA PRO A 57 -2.52 -0.57 -3.01
C PRO A 57 -1.20 -1.15 -2.51
N GLY A 58 -0.11 -0.38 -2.66
CA GLY A 58 1.23 -0.82 -2.27
C GLY A 58 1.26 -1.23 -0.80
N TRP A 59 1.94 -2.32 -0.51
CA TRP A 59 2.08 -2.86 0.83
C TRP A 59 3.55 -3.15 1.13
N PHE A 60 3.95 -2.81 2.35
CA PHE A 60 5.30 -3.02 2.86
C PHE A 60 5.24 -3.39 4.33
N TRP A 61 6.20 -4.17 4.82
CA TRP A 61 6.33 -4.47 6.23
C TRP A 61 7.79 -4.50 6.68
N THR A 62 7.97 -4.34 7.98
CA THR A 62 9.24 -4.57 8.64
C THR A 62 9.02 -5.19 10.01
N ASP A 63 9.87 -6.14 10.37
CA ASP A 63 9.93 -6.71 11.70
C ASP A 63 11.16 -6.16 12.39
N GLN A 64 10.97 -5.54 13.56
CA GLN A 64 12.03 -4.95 14.36
C GLN A 64 11.89 -5.48 15.79
N TYR A 65 12.80 -6.33 16.21
CA TYR A 65 12.74 -7.05 17.49
C TYR A 65 11.44 -7.87 17.62
N SER A 66 10.54 -7.45 18.52
CA SER A 66 9.22 -8.06 18.73
C SER A 66 8.11 -7.36 17.97
N ASP A 67 8.40 -6.25 17.30
CA ASP A 67 7.39 -5.41 16.67
C ASP A 67 7.29 -5.65 15.18
N ASN A 68 6.05 -5.78 14.72
CA ASN A 68 5.70 -5.86 13.31
C ASN A 68 5.00 -4.56 12.89
N LEU A 69 5.64 -3.79 12.00
CA LEU A 69 5.04 -2.65 11.33
C LEU A 69 4.65 -3.03 9.91
N GLN A 70 3.42 -2.66 9.53
CA GLN A 70 2.97 -2.80 8.15
C GLN A 70 2.38 -1.49 7.64
N PHE A 71 2.63 -1.22 6.37
CA PHE A 71 2.21 0.00 5.67
C PHE A 71 1.42 -0.39 4.44
N VAL A 72 0.34 0.34 4.15
CA VAL A 72 -0.45 0.13 2.93
C VAL A 72 -0.97 1.45 2.39
N GLY A 73 -0.91 1.64 1.07
CA GLY A 73 -1.41 2.83 0.37
C GLY A 73 -0.53 4.06 0.57
N GLU A 74 -1.14 5.25 0.64
CA GLU A 74 -0.45 6.54 0.64
C GLU A 74 -0.30 7.11 2.06
N MET A 75 0.93 7.51 2.40
CA MET A 75 1.26 8.06 3.72
C MET A 75 1.15 9.60 3.77
N GLN A 76 0.66 10.24 2.72
CA GLN A 76 0.61 11.71 2.57
C GLN A 76 -0.83 12.25 2.56
N GLY A 77 -1.71 11.67 3.35
CA GLY A 77 -3.07 12.21 3.55
C GLY A 77 -3.07 13.54 4.29
N GLU A 78 -4.18 14.28 4.16
CA GLU A 78 -4.39 15.58 4.83
C GLU A 78 -4.49 15.47 6.33
N SER A 79 -4.94 14.33 6.84
CA SER A 79 -5.12 14.08 8.27
C SER A 79 -4.84 12.63 8.64
N TRP A 80 -4.54 12.44 9.93
CA TRP A 80 -4.27 11.14 10.51
C TRP A 80 -5.19 10.88 11.69
N LEU A 81 -5.67 9.64 11.79
CA LEU A 81 -6.40 9.14 12.96
C LEU A 81 -5.63 7.98 13.56
N VAL A 82 -5.71 7.86 14.87
CA VAL A 82 -5.09 6.75 15.61
C VAL A 82 -6.18 5.93 16.27
N ARG A 83 -6.09 4.62 16.11
CA ARG A 83 -6.88 3.61 16.83
C ARG A 83 -5.94 2.75 17.65
N GLY A 84 -6.26 2.53 18.91
CA GLY A 84 -5.43 1.78 19.85
C GLY A 84 -4.41 2.65 20.57
N ASP A 85 -3.44 2.00 21.17
CA ASP A 85 -2.43 2.64 22.02
C ASP A 85 -1.02 2.33 21.48
N PRO A 86 -0.32 3.34 20.92
CA PRO A 86 1.06 3.18 20.47
C PRO A 86 2.04 2.82 21.59
N ASP A 87 1.82 3.32 22.80
CA ASP A 87 2.69 3.06 23.95
C ASP A 87 2.54 1.60 24.44
N ALA A 88 1.35 1.03 24.25
CA ALA A 88 1.09 -0.39 24.44
C ALA A 88 1.52 -1.26 23.24
N GLN A 89 2.23 -0.68 22.26
CA GLN A 89 2.69 -1.36 21.03
C GLN A 89 1.55 -2.01 20.24
N LYS A 90 0.37 -1.40 20.23
CA LYS A 90 -0.83 -1.93 19.58
C LYS A 90 -1.67 -0.80 19.00
N ALA A 91 -1.43 -0.43 17.75
CA ALA A 91 -2.11 0.69 17.12
C ALA A 91 -2.30 0.54 15.62
N ILE A 92 -3.25 1.29 15.09
CA ILE A 92 -3.46 1.51 13.66
C ILE A 92 -3.56 3.02 13.43
N TRP A 93 -2.78 3.53 12.49
CA TRP A 93 -2.88 4.90 11.98
C TRP A 93 -3.56 4.85 10.61
N PHE A 94 -4.57 5.69 10.42
CA PHE A 94 -5.26 5.86 9.14
C PHE A 94 -4.84 7.20 8.53
N SER A 95 -4.34 7.18 7.31
CA SER A 95 -4.09 8.36 6.49
C SER A 95 -5.35 8.67 5.67
N LEU A 96 -5.87 9.88 5.80
CA LEU A 96 -7.13 10.30 5.20
C LEU A 96 -6.93 11.46 4.22
N GLN A 97 -7.65 11.41 3.11
CA GLN A 97 -7.77 12.46 2.11
C GLN A 97 -9.25 12.69 1.81
N ASN A 98 -9.81 13.85 2.13
CA ASN A 98 -11.25 14.13 2.00
C ASN A 98 -12.13 13.05 2.65
N ASP A 99 -11.79 12.62 3.87
CA ASP A 99 -12.40 11.54 4.64
C ASP A 99 -12.29 10.13 4.01
N VAL A 100 -11.62 9.99 2.88
CA VAL A 100 -11.30 8.68 2.28
C VAL A 100 -10.04 8.14 2.93
N ILE A 101 -10.05 6.87 3.32
CA ILE A 101 -8.81 6.19 3.73
C ILE A 101 -7.96 5.98 2.48
N VAL A 102 -6.80 6.65 2.44
CA VAL A 102 -5.82 6.52 1.34
C VAL A 102 -4.61 5.68 1.75
N GLY A 103 -4.37 5.56 3.04
CA GLY A 103 -3.29 4.74 3.57
C GLY A 103 -3.52 4.32 5.01
N ALA A 104 -2.75 3.36 5.47
CA ALA A 104 -2.76 2.93 6.87
C ALA A 104 -1.40 2.35 7.28
N VAL A 105 -1.09 2.50 8.57
CA VAL A 105 0.04 1.85 9.24
C VAL A 105 -0.49 1.02 10.38
N THR A 106 0.03 -0.19 10.57
CA THR A 106 -0.31 -1.03 11.72
C THR A 106 0.94 -1.35 12.53
N LEU A 107 0.84 -1.22 13.85
CA LEU A 107 1.82 -1.72 14.81
C LEU A 107 1.22 -2.92 15.53
N ASN A 108 1.78 -4.10 15.31
CA ASN A 108 1.34 -5.39 15.86
C ASN A 108 -0.16 -5.72 15.60
N GLN A 109 -0.73 -5.11 14.54
CA GLN A 109 -2.12 -5.28 14.10
C GLN A 109 -2.21 -5.78 12.64
N GLY A 110 -1.22 -6.54 12.20
CA GLY A 110 -1.12 -7.04 10.83
C GLY A 110 -2.33 -7.86 10.35
N ARG A 111 -3.15 -8.40 11.27
CA ARG A 111 -4.39 -9.11 10.93
C ARG A 111 -5.40 -8.23 10.20
N GLU A 112 -5.39 -6.92 10.48
CA GLU A 112 -6.30 -5.95 9.88
C GLU A 112 -5.85 -5.52 8.47
N MET A 113 -4.61 -5.79 8.10
CA MET A 113 -4.01 -5.31 6.85
C MET A 113 -4.82 -5.71 5.60
N ARG A 114 -5.34 -6.95 5.57
CA ARG A 114 -6.16 -7.42 4.44
C ARG A 114 -7.45 -6.60 4.28
N LEU A 115 -8.06 -6.20 5.39
CA LEU A 115 -9.26 -5.37 5.40
C LEU A 115 -8.92 -3.95 4.95
N LEU A 116 -7.85 -3.37 5.50
CA LEU A 116 -7.38 -2.02 5.17
C LEU A 116 -7.05 -1.89 3.68
N ARG A 117 -6.37 -2.87 3.08
CA ARG A 117 -6.11 -2.89 1.64
C ARG A 117 -7.40 -2.82 0.81
N LYS A 118 -8.42 -3.61 1.19
CA LYS A 118 -9.72 -3.57 0.52
C LYS A 118 -10.41 -2.22 0.65
N TRP A 119 -10.33 -1.59 1.82
CA TRP A 119 -10.92 -0.29 2.07
C TRP A 119 -10.27 0.82 1.23
N ILE A 120 -8.93 0.82 1.17
CA ILE A 120 -8.17 1.77 0.35
C ILE A 120 -8.53 1.58 -1.13
N GLN A 121 -8.52 0.33 -1.62
CA GLN A 121 -8.88 0.03 -3.00
C GLN A 121 -10.32 0.44 -3.34
N ALA A 122 -11.25 0.29 -2.40
CA ALA A 122 -12.65 0.68 -2.54
C ALA A 122 -12.90 2.18 -2.27
N LYS A 123 -11.87 2.96 -1.94
CA LYS A 123 -11.96 4.38 -1.55
C LYS A 123 -13.01 4.59 -0.45
N LYS A 124 -12.99 3.76 0.58
CA LYS A 124 -13.97 3.76 1.66
C LYS A 124 -13.90 5.05 2.48
N LYS A 125 -15.07 5.57 2.87
CA LYS A 125 -15.26 6.69 3.80
C LYS A 125 -15.99 6.19 5.06
N PRO A 126 -15.31 5.56 6.00
CA PRO A 126 -15.97 5.13 7.23
C PRO A 126 -16.19 6.32 8.17
N PRO A 127 -17.19 6.24 9.08
CA PRO A 127 -17.36 7.24 10.11
C PRO A 127 -16.10 7.34 10.99
N VAL A 128 -15.56 8.55 11.14
CA VAL A 128 -14.33 8.82 11.92
C VAL A 128 -14.45 8.27 13.34
N ALA A 129 -15.59 8.50 14.01
CA ALA A 129 -15.83 8.00 15.35
C ALA A 129 -15.72 6.47 15.46
N ALA A 130 -16.20 5.74 14.44
CA ALA A 130 -16.11 4.28 14.41
C ALA A 130 -14.68 3.78 14.16
N LEU A 131 -13.86 4.54 13.42
CA LEU A 131 -12.45 4.19 13.17
C LEU A 131 -11.63 4.18 14.46
N VAL A 132 -11.84 5.15 15.34
CA VAL A 132 -11.05 5.31 16.57
C VAL A 132 -11.60 4.51 17.76
N ASP A 133 -12.87 4.11 17.72
CA ASP A 133 -13.53 3.37 18.80
C ASP A 133 -13.15 1.88 18.76
N GLU A 134 -12.28 1.45 19.67
CA GLU A 134 -11.83 0.06 19.76
C GLU A 134 -12.92 -0.95 20.17
N THR A 135 -14.06 -0.49 20.70
CA THR A 135 -15.19 -1.37 21.00
C THR A 135 -15.91 -1.84 19.74
N ILE A 136 -15.76 -1.12 18.63
CA ILE A 136 -16.33 -1.45 17.33
C ILE A 136 -15.31 -2.27 16.53
N LEU A 137 -15.64 -3.47 16.11
CA LEU A 137 -14.77 -4.26 15.26
C LEU A 137 -14.63 -3.61 13.86
N LEU A 138 -13.42 -3.42 13.37
CA LEU A 138 -13.19 -2.80 12.05
C LEU A 138 -13.98 -3.50 10.94
N LYS A 139 -14.08 -4.82 10.96
CA LYS A 139 -14.84 -5.60 9.97
C LYS A 139 -16.34 -5.31 9.94
N SER A 140 -16.89 -4.68 10.99
CA SER A 140 -18.32 -4.32 11.07
C SER A 140 -18.61 -2.90 10.61
N ILE A 141 -17.56 -2.10 10.32
CA ILE A 141 -17.64 -0.79 9.71
C ILE A 141 -17.67 -0.95 8.19
#